data_242112b0bea581e7267f5d24b3b03940
#
_entry.id   242112b0bea581e7267f5d24b3b03940
#
_cell.length_a   1.000
_cell.length_b   1.000
_cell.length_c   1.000
_cell.angle_alpha   90.00
_cell.angle_beta   90.00
_cell.angle_gamma   90.00
#
_symmetry.space_group_name_H-M   'P 1'
#
loop_
_entity.id
_entity.type
_entity.pdbx_description
1 polymer ?
#
loop_
_entity_poly.entity_id
_entity_poly.type
_entity_poly.pdbx_seq_one_letter_code
_entity_poly.pdbx_strand_id
1 'polypeptide(L)'
;EYAQSGIRVNAICPGYVRTPMAESIARQSNPEDPESVLTEMAKAIPMRRLADPLEVGELAAFLTSDESSYLTGTQNVIDGGSTLPETVSVGI
;
A
#
# COMPACT_ATOMS: atom_id res chain seq x y z
N GLU A 1 -12.94 10.62 19.84
CA GLU A 1 -13.33 10.42 21.23
C GLU A 1 -12.14 10.46 22.18
N TYR A 2 -11.05 9.80 21.79
CA TYR A 2 -9.85 9.75 22.63
C TYR A 2 -8.82 10.82 22.29
N ALA A 3 -9.10 11.68 21.33
CA ALA A 3 -8.13 12.68 20.89
C ALA A 3 -7.74 13.64 22.03
N GLN A 4 -8.69 13.98 22.88
CA GLN A 4 -8.42 14.87 24.02
C GLN A 4 -7.52 14.21 25.07
N SER A 5 -7.44 12.89 25.05
CA SER A 5 -6.60 12.14 25.98
C SER A 5 -5.20 11.88 25.40
N GLY A 6 -4.89 12.48 24.26
CA GLY A 6 -3.58 12.28 23.64
C GLY A 6 -3.44 10.98 22.86
N ILE A 7 -4.56 10.33 22.56
CA ILE A 7 -4.55 9.08 21.79
C ILE A 7 -4.89 9.39 20.34
N ARG A 8 -4.04 8.92 19.42
CA ARG A 8 -4.29 9.04 17.98
C ARG A 8 -4.52 7.64 17.40
N VAL A 9 -5.49 7.55 16.50
CA VAL A 9 -5.83 6.29 15.83
C VAL A 9 -5.91 6.56 14.33
N ASN A 10 -5.08 5.88 13.58
CA ASN A 10 -5.05 5.99 12.13
C ASN A 10 -5.02 4.61 11.52
N ALA A 11 -5.54 4.49 10.31
CA ALA A 11 -5.54 3.23 9.57
C ALA A 11 -4.58 3.29 8.40
N ILE A 12 -3.98 2.15 8.07
CA ILE A 12 -3.18 1.98 6.87
C ILE A 12 -3.93 1.01 5.97
N CYS A 13 -4.16 1.43 4.73
CA CYS A 13 -4.88 0.63 3.74
C CYS A 13 -3.94 0.33 2.58
N PRO A 14 -3.15 -0.75 2.67
CA PRO A 14 -2.20 -1.07 1.61
C PRO A 14 -2.89 -1.72 0.42
N GLY A 15 -2.31 -1.53 -0.76
CA GLY A 15 -2.68 -2.27 -1.95
C GLY A 15 -1.85 -3.55 -2.07
N TYR A 16 -1.33 -3.81 -3.27
CA TYR A 16 -0.51 -5.01 -3.48
C TYR A 16 0.90 -4.81 -2.94
N VAL A 17 1.26 -5.65 -1.99
CA VAL A 17 2.57 -5.63 -1.35
C VAL A 17 3.28 -6.95 -1.66
N ARG A 18 4.55 -6.87 -2.00
CA ARG A 18 5.34 -8.07 -2.29
C ARG A 18 5.71 -8.76 -0.99
N THR A 19 4.83 -9.66 -0.55
CA THR A 19 4.97 -10.45 0.68
C THR A 19 5.27 -11.90 0.34
N PRO A 20 5.71 -12.70 1.31
CA PRO A 20 5.84 -14.14 1.10
C PRO A 20 4.54 -14.79 0.62
N MET A 21 3.38 -14.29 1.07
CA MET A 21 2.09 -14.79 0.58
C MET A 21 1.90 -14.50 -0.90
N ALA A 22 2.20 -13.27 -1.34
CA ALA A 22 2.08 -12.90 -2.74
C ALA A 22 3.03 -13.73 -3.60
N GLU A 23 4.25 -13.94 -3.12
CA GLU A 23 5.23 -14.77 -3.83
C GLU A 23 4.79 -16.22 -3.89
N SER A 24 4.16 -16.74 -2.83
CA SER A 24 3.62 -18.09 -2.80
C SER A 24 2.50 -18.26 -3.82
N ILE A 25 1.59 -17.29 -3.89
CA ILE A 25 0.50 -17.30 -4.88
C ILE A 25 1.07 -17.29 -6.29
N ALA A 26 2.09 -16.49 -6.52
CA ALA A 26 2.74 -16.44 -7.84
C ALA A 26 3.35 -17.78 -8.23
N ARG A 27 4.01 -18.46 -7.28
CA ARG A 27 4.59 -19.78 -7.53
C ARG A 27 3.53 -20.82 -7.80
N GLN A 28 2.38 -20.73 -7.13
CA GLN A 28 1.26 -21.66 -7.37
C GLN A 28 0.63 -21.43 -8.73
N SER A 29 0.54 -20.17 -9.14
CA SER A 29 -0.07 -19.82 -10.43
C SER A 29 0.81 -20.18 -11.62
N ASN A 30 2.10 -20.00 -11.50
CA ASN A 30 3.06 -20.32 -12.56
C ASN A 30 4.38 -20.77 -11.93
N PRO A 31 4.51 -22.07 -11.61
CA PRO A 31 5.73 -22.55 -10.94
C PRO A 31 7.02 -22.35 -11.74
N GLU A 32 6.91 -22.30 -13.08
CA GLU A 32 8.08 -22.17 -13.94
C GLU A 32 8.56 -20.71 -14.03
N ASP A 33 7.65 -19.76 -13.87
CA ASP A 33 7.99 -18.34 -13.94
C ASP A 33 7.11 -17.51 -13.02
N PRO A 34 7.32 -17.59 -11.70
CA PRO A 34 6.53 -16.82 -10.73
C PRO A 34 6.63 -15.31 -10.96
N GLU A 35 7.79 -14.82 -11.41
CA GLU A 35 7.97 -13.39 -11.62
C GLU A 35 7.03 -12.82 -12.68
N SER A 36 6.64 -13.64 -13.68
CA SER A 36 5.68 -13.18 -14.68
C SER A 36 4.32 -12.86 -14.05
N VAL A 37 3.92 -13.61 -13.03
CA VAL A 37 2.66 -13.37 -12.32
C VAL A 37 2.72 -12.03 -11.58
N LEU A 38 3.82 -11.79 -10.89
CA LEU A 38 4.01 -10.53 -10.18
C LEU A 38 4.08 -9.34 -11.14
N THR A 39 4.71 -9.53 -12.27
CA THR A 39 4.79 -8.50 -13.32
C THR A 39 3.41 -8.17 -13.88
N GLU A 40 2.56 -9.18 -14.09
CA GLU A 40 1.20 -8.94 -14.54
C GLU A 40 0.37 -8.20 -13.50
N MET A 41 0.54 -8.56 -12.22
CA MET A 41 -0.13 -7.83 -11.14
C MET A 41 0.29 -6.36 -11.13
N ALA A 42 1.57 -6.11 -11.33
CA ALA A 42 2.12 -4.76 -11.32
C ALA A 42 1.56 -3.89 -12.44
N LYS A 43 1.18 -4.49 -13.56
CA LYS A 43 0.59 -3.73 -14.68
C LYS A 43 -0.72 -3.06 -14.33
N ALA A 44 -1.47 -3.62 -13.37
CA ALA A 44 -2.73 -3.06 -12.92
C ALA A 44 -2.54 -1.89 -11.95
N ILE A 45 -1.32 -1.66 -11.51
CA ILE A 45 -1.01 -0.60 -10.54
C ILE A 45 -0.47 0.60 -11.32
N PRO A 46 -1.00 1.81 -11.10
CA PRO A 46 -0.50 3.00 -11.80
C PRO A 46 1.00 3.21 -11.67
N MET A 47 1.58 2.95 -10.51
CA MET A 47 3.03 3.05 -10.31
C MET A 47 3.80 1.86 -10.88
N ARG A 48 3.09 0.86 -11.41
CA ARG A 48 3.68 -0.27 -12.16
C ARG A 48 4.62 -1.16 -11.35
N ARG A 49 4.42 -1.22 -10.06
CA ARG A 49 5.17 -2.14 -9.21
C ARG A 49 4.39 -2.45 -7.94
N LEU A 50 4.65 -3.61 -7.35
CA LEU A 50 4.16 -3.91 -6.02
C LEU A 50 4.97 -3.12 -5.00
N ALA A 51 4.36 -2.82 -3.87
CA ALA A 51 5.06 -2.15 -2.78
C ALA A 51 6.04 -3.11 -2.12
N ASP A 52 7.13 -2.57 -1.64
CA ASP A 52 8.03 -3.29 -0.75
C ASP A 52 7.41 -3.23 0.65
N PRO A 53 7.41 -4.34 1.42
CA PRO A 53 6.89 -4.31 2.79
C PRO A 53 7.48 -3.20 3.65
N LEU A 54 8.73 -2.82 3.41
CA LEU A 54 9.38 -1.73 4.13
C LEU A 54 8.66 -0.40 3.92
N GLU A 55 8.08 -0.19 2.74
CA GLU A 55 7.36 1.06 2.47
C GLU A 55 6.13 1.20 3.37
N VAL A 56 5.44 0.10 3.62
CA VAL A 56 4.31 0.09 4.56
C VAL A 56 4.82 0.31 5.99
N GLY A 57 5.94 -0.32 6.33
CA GLY A 57 6.56 -0.16 7.64
C GLY A 57 7.01 1.28 7.89
N GLU A 58 7.53 1.94 6.88
CA GLU A 58 7.94 3.34 6.98
C GLU A 58 6.75 4.26 7.23
N LEU A 59 5.62 4.00 6.57
CA LEU A 59 4.39 4.74 6.84
C LEU A 59 3.92 4.51 8.27
N ALA A 60 3.94 3.27 8.74
CA ALA A 60 3.56 2.94 10.11
C ALA A 60 4.45 3.67 11.11
N ALA A 61 5.75 3.69 10.86
CA ALA A 61 6.70 4.39 11.72
C ALA A 61 6.39 5.90 11.78
N PHE A 62 6.07 6.50 10.64
CA PHE A 62 5.70 7.90 10.59
C PHE A 62 4.43 8.18 11.41
N LEU A 63 3.40 7.33 11.22
CA LEU A 63 2.12 7.52 11.90
C LEU A 63 2.21 7.33 13.41
N THR A 64 3.19 6.58 13.89
CA THR A 64 3.40 6.37 15.32
C THR A 64 4.39 7.37 15.93
N SER A 65 4.98 8.24 15.11
CA SER A 65 5.96 9.21 15.56
C SER A 65 5.32 10.56 15.87
N ASP A 66 6.07 11.40 16.54
CA ASP A 66 5.64 12.77 16.83
C ASP A 66 5.55 13.63 15.56
N GLU A 67 6.20 13.19 14.48
CA GLU A 67 6.13 13.90 13.20
C GLU A 67 4.71 13.94 12.64
N SER A 68 3.86 12.99 13.02
CA SER A 68 2.46 12.96 12.61
C SER A 68 1.52 13.39 13.73
N SER A 69 1.97 14.23 14.62
CA SER A 69 1.26 14.55 15.86
C SER A 69 -0.12 15.16 15.67
N TYR A 70 -0.39 15.74 14.51
CA TYR A 70 -1.71 16.33 14.22
C TYR A 70 -2.61 15.43 13.37
N LEU A 71 -2.20 14.18 13.14
CA LEU A 71 -2.96 13.22 12.33
C LEU A 71 -3.69 12.25 13.25
N THR A 72 -5.01 12.25 13.17
CA THR A 72 -5.83 11.24 13.84
C THR A 72 -7.12 11.03 13.04
N GLY A 73 -7.66 9.83 13.11
CA GLY A 73 -8.89 9.50 12.40
C GLY A 73 -8.72 9.39 10.90
N THR A 74 -7.49 9.25 10.41
CA THR A 74 -7.23 9.22 8.97
C THR A 74 -7.15 7.80 8.44
N GLN A 75 -7.48 7.65 7.16
CA GLN A 75 -7.21 6.43 6.40
C GLN A 75 -6.10 6.75 5.41
N ASN A 76 -5.00 6.04 5.53
CA ASN A 76 -3.81 6.28 4.72
C ASN A 76 -3.68 5.19 3.69
N VAL A 77 -4.06 5.52 2.46
CA VAL A 77 -4.00 4.58 1.35
C VAL A 77 -2.59 4.56 0.78
N ILE A 78 -2.01 3.37 0.70
CA ILE A 78 -0.67 3.20 0.14
C ILE A 78 -0.73 2.05 -0.86
N ASP A 79 -1.09 2.38 -2.09
CA ASP A 79 -1.43 1.39 -3.11
C ASP A 79 -0.90 1.72 -4.51
N GLY A 80 0.03 2.65 -4.61
CA GLY A 80 0.60 3.02 -5.90
C GLY A 80 -0.40 3.63 -6.86
N GLY A 81 -1.53 4.11 -6.34
CA GLY A 81 -2.57 4.74 -7.14
C GLY A 81 -3.70 3.82 -7.56
N SER A 82 -3.73 2.58 -7.09
CA SER A 82 -4.70 1.58 -7.55
C SER A 82 -6.15 1.97 -7.33
N THR A 83 -6.44 2.76 -6.31
CA THR A 83 -7.80 3.17 -6.01
C THR A 83 -8.19 4.49 -6.69
N LEU A 84 -7.28 5.10 -7.44
CA LEU A 84 -7.62 6.33 -8.16
C LEU A 84 -8.57 6.00 -9.30
N PRO A 85 -9.58 6.87 -9.56
CA PRO A 85 -10.45 6.68 -10.72
C PRO A 85 -9.65 6.80 -12.01
N GLU A 86 -10.03 6.01 -13.02
CA GLU A 86 -9.42 6.09 -14.33
C GLU A 86 -9.94 7.30 -15.11
N THR A 87 -9.69 8.46 -14.59
CA THR A 87 -10.08 9.70 -15.28
C THR A 87 -8.90 10.19 -16.07
N VAL A 88 -8.56 9.42 -17.04
CA VAL A 88 -7.39 9.68 -17.86
C VAL A 88 -7.40 11.04 -18.49
N SER A 89 -8.59 11.47 -18.83
CA SER A 89 -8.79 12.73 -19.51
C SER A 89 -8.32 13.93 -18.70
N VAL A 90 -8.10 13.74 -17.46
CA VAL A 90 -7.75 14.87 -16.61
C VAL A 90 -6.45 15.50 -16.98
N GLY A 91 -5.51 14.72 -17.42
CA GLY A 91 -4.28 15.28 -17.95
C GLY A 91 -3.49 16.15 -16.98
N ILE A 92 -3.73 15.98 -15.76
CA ILE A 92 -3.08 16.79 -14.75
C ILE A 92 -1.81 16.16 -14.25
#